data_dc3e8e587a5ff44d22961bf19d7a874c
#
_entry.id   dc3e8e587a5ff44d22961bf19d7a874c
#
_cell.length_a   1.000
_cell.length_b   1.000
_cell.length_c   1.000
_cell.angle_alpha   90.00
_cell.angle_beta   90.00
_cell.angle_gamma   90.00
#
_symmetry.space_group_name_H-M   'P 1'
#
loop_
_entity.id
_entity.type
_entity.pdbx_description
1 polymer ?
#
loop_
_entity_poly.entity_id
_entity_poly.type
_entity_poly.pdbx_seq_one_letter_code
_entity_poly.pdbx_strand_id
1 'polypeptide(L)'
;MKQTNLVLLTLIFSVLFFSCTPIYKCGETKPATKLFLPKIILTVIHERDSLCTTLSAREVEVYNLKKDTASLNNDIKNLVKKYDHLTNDKLSQSEQFSAALKKKSDELKLKSDELITKEKLLQDREFALNDLKKVVARQDSITNRLNKILHDALLGFKSDELSVEIKNGKVYVSMSDKLLFKSGSAAIETKGIEAIKVLADVLNKNNDIDILVEGHTDAIPIKTAQYHDNWDLSAARAISIVRILTDEYNITPTRLTASGKGEFSPKATNATPEGRASNRRTEIILSPKLDELMKLLKTN
;
A
#
# COMPACT_ATOMS: atom_id res chain seq x y z
N MET A 1 18.38 65.63 -13.45
CA MET A 1 18.57 64.82 -12.20
C MET A 1 17.34 64.00 -11.75
N LYS A 2 16.14 64.06 -12.39
CA LYS A 2 14.99 63.20 -12.00
C LYS A 2 14.87 61.91 -12.82
N GLN A 3 15.50 61.81 -13.98
CA GLN A 3 15.44 60.57 -14.83
C GLN A 3 16.44 59.46 -14.43
N THR A 4 17.60 59.85 -13.87
CA THR A 4 18.64 58.87 -13.47
C THR A 4 18.26 58.05 -12.24
N ASN A 5 17.46 58.58 -11.33
CA ASN A 5 17.00 57.85 -10.14
C ASN A 5 15.90 56.80 -10.44
N LEU A 6 15.12 56.99 -11.50
CA LEU A 6 14.06 56.04 -11.89
C LEU A 6 14.65 54.77 -12.53
N VAL A 7 15.70 54.93 -13.33
CA VAL A 7 16.39 53.77 -13.97
C VAL A 7 17.18 52.95 -12.95
N LEU A 8 17.78 53.60 -11.96
CA LEU A 8 18.48 52.90 -10.89
C LEU A 8 17.52 52.11 -9.97
N LEU A 9 16.33 52.64 -9.70
CA LEU A 9 15.30 51.97 -8.89
C LEU A 9 14.69 50.77 -9.61
N THR A 10 14.52 50.81 -10.93
CA THR A 10 14.05 49.68 -11.73
C THR A 10 15.10 48.58 -11.86
N LEU A 11 16.39 48.92 -11.88
CA LEU A 11 17.48 47.95 -11.94
C LEU A 11 17.65 47.21 -10.58
N ILE A 12 17.46 47.87 -9.46
CA ILE A 12 17.53 47.27 -8.12
C ILE A 12 16.30 46.36 -7.90
N PHE A 13 15.11 46.74 -8.42
CA PHE A 13 13.91 45.93 -8.29
C PHE A 13 13.97 44.63 -9.13
N SER A 14 14.66 44.65 -10.28
CA SER A 14 14.81 43.46 -11.12
C SER A 14 15.76 42.40 -10.54
N VAL A 15 16.73 42.81 -9.68
CA VAL A 15 17.70 41.87 -9.06
C VAL A 15 17.09 41.13 -7.86
N LEU A 16 16.02 41.65 -7.24
CA LEU A 16 15.39 41.02 -6.09
C LEU A 16 14.47 39.86 -6.43
N PHE A 17 14.11 39.67 -7.71
CA PHE A 17 13.25 38.57 -8.12
C PHE A 17 13.99 37.30 -8.59
N PHE A 18 15.34 37.30 -8.60
CA PHE A 18 16.12 36.14 -9.07
C PHE A 18 16.70 35.25 -7.98
N SER A 19 16.31 35.44 -6.70
CA SER A 19 16.92 34.69 -5.62
C SER A 19 15.96 33.80 -4.84
N CYS A 20 15.33 32.86 -5.54
CA CYS A 20 14.85 31.63 -4.90
C CYS A 20 14.75 30.53 -5.96
N THR A 21 15.88 30.10 -6.51
CA THR A 21 15.92 28.82 -7.15
C THR A 21 16.08 27.77 -6.04
N PRO A 22 15.14 26.85 -5.91
CA PRO A 22 15.33 25.78 -4.93
C PRO A 22 16.61 25.02 -5.27
N ILE A 23 17.43 24.78 -4.28
CA ILE A 23 18.78 24.18 -4.39
C ILE A 23 18.73 22.77 -5.01
N TYR A 24 17.52 22.18 -5.18
CA TYR A 24 17.25 20.92 -5.87
C TYR A 24 15.90 20.97 -6.55
N LYS A 25 15.89 20.94 -7.88
CA LYS A 25 14.65 20.74 -8.66
C LYS A 25 14.24 19.28 -8.60
N CYS A 26 12.95 19.03 -8.44
CA CYS A 26 12.37 17.71 -8.64
C CYS A 26 12.66 17.25 -10.09
N GLY A 27 13.28 16.07 -10.26
CA GLY A 27 13.57 15.51 -11.58
C GLY A 27 14.99 15.71 -12.12
N GLU A 28 15.88 16.39 -11.43
CA GLU A 28 17.29 16.46 -11.83
C GLU A 28 18.00 15.14 -11.52
N THR A 29 18.73 14.64 -12.53
CA THR A 29 19.53 13.40 -12.42
C THR A 29 20.59 13.53 -11.33
N LYS A 30 20.58 12.59 -10.39
CA LYS A 30 21.56 12.51 -9.30
C LYS A 30 23.00 12.54 -9.84
N PRO A 31 23.91 13.34 -9.29
CA PRO A 31 25.32 13.15 -9.56
C PRO A 31 25.73 11.75 -9.10
N ALA A 32 26.43 11.02 -9.96
CA ALA A 32 26.90 9.65 -9.70
C ALA A 32 28.03 9.65 -8.65
N THR A 33 27.69 9.90 -7.40
CA THR A 33 28.62 9.67 -6.28
C THR A 33 28.35 8.28 -5.73
N LYS A 34 29.32 7.37 -5.92
CA LYS A 34 29.40 6.03 -5.32
C LYS A 34 29.64 6.16 -3.81
N LEU A 35 28.67 6.63 -3.03
CA LEU A 35 28.69 6.52 -1.59
C LEU A 35 27.70 5.44 -1.15
N PHE A 36 28.19 4.51 -0.34
CA PHE A 36 27.37 3.52 0.37
C PHE A 36 26.48 4.27 1.35
N LEU A 37 25.22 4.52 0.98
CA LEU A 37 24.26 5.19 1.83
C LEU A 37 23.57 4.16 2.73
N PRO A 38 23.46 4.39 4.05
CA PRO A 38 22.70 3.53 4.95
C PRO A 38 21.24 3.37 4.49
N LYS A 39 20.63 2.20 4.77
CA LYS A 39 19.25 1.89 4.36
C LYS A 39 18.23 2.98 4.74
N ILE A 40 18.44 3.63 5.89
CA ILE A 40 17.63 4.76 6.38
C ILE A 40 17.64 5.95 5.42
N ILE A 41 18.79 6.25 4.80
CA ILE A 41 18.88 7.36 3.84
C ILE A 41 18.19 6.99 2.53
N LEU A 42 18.21 5.73 2.11
CA LEU A 42 17.49 5.25 0.92
C LEU A 42 15.96 5.34 1.10
N THR A 43 15.42 5.02 2.28
CA THR A 43 14.00 5.20 2.59
C THR A 43 13.59 6.68 2.56
N VAL A 44 14.38 7.55 3.16
CA VAL A 44 14.14 9.01 3.16
C VAL A 44 14.21 9.58 1.74
N ILE A 45 15.14 9.08 0.90
CA ILE A 45 15.22 9.46 -0.51
C ILE A 45 13.99 9.01 -1.29
N HIS A 46 13.48 7.79 -1.03
CA HIS A 46 12.29 7.27 -1.70
C HIS A 46 11.02 8.05 -1.29
N GLU A 47 10.91 8.38 -0.01
CA GLU A 47 9.82 9.20 0.53
C GLU A 47 9.88 10.64 -0.03
N ARG A 48 11.07 11.23 -0.12
CA ARG A 48 11.30 12.53 -0.78
C ARG A 48 10.89 12.46 -2.26
N ASP A 49 11.27 11.41 -2.99
CA ASP A 49 10.97 11.26 -4.41
C ASP A 49 9.44 11.09 -4.64
N SER A 50 8.76 10.37 -3.72
CA SER A 50 7.29 10.28 -3.68
C SER A 50 6.63 11.62 -3.38
N LEU A 51 7.16 12.38 -2.41
CA LEU A 51 6.68 13.73 -2.10
C LEU A 51 6.95 14.71 -3.24
N CYS A 52 8.07 14.59 -3.95
CA CYS A 52 8.37 15.38 -5.14
C CYS A 52 7.40 15.11 -6.28
N THR A 53 7.01 13.84 -6.52
CA THR A 53 6.01 13.51 -7.56
C THR A 53 4.63 14.03 -7.20
N THR A 54 4.23 13.95 -5.92
CA THR A 54 2.97 14.56 -5.45
C THR A 54 3.00 16.08 -5.47
N LEU A 55 4.14 16.70 -5.15
CA LEU A 55 4.32 18.15 -5.25
C LEU A 55 4.20 18.61 -6.70
N SER A 56 4.88 17.91 -7.64
CA SER A 56 4.81 18.20 -9.07
C SER A 56 3.37 18.06 -9.62
N ALA A 57 2.62 17.05 -9.18
CA ALA A 57 1.21 16.89 -9.56
C ALA A 57 0.35 18.06 -9.04
N ARG A 58 0.58 18.48 -7.79
CA ARG A 58 -0.10 19.65 -7.20
C ARG A 58 0.29 20.96 -7.87
N GLU A 59 1.55 21.12 -8.27
CA GLU A 59 2.00 22.30 -9.02
C GLU A 59 1.31 22.39 -10.38
N VAL A 60 1.14 21.27 -11.08
CA VAL A 60 0.38 21.19 -12.34
C VAL A 60 -1.10 21.54 -12.10
N GLU A 61 -1.70 21.05 -11.04
CA GLU A 61 -3.08 21.37 -10.65
C GLU A 61 -3.25 22.87 -10.36
N VAL A 62 -2.33 23.45 -9.59
CA VAL A 62 -2.28 24.91 -9.31
C VAL A 62 -2.06 25.71 -10.58
N TYR A 63 -1.22 25.23 -11.50
CA TYR A 63 -1.03 25.89 -12.80
C TYR A 63 -2.31 25.86 -13.65
N ASN A 64 -3.00 24.71 -13.70
CA ASN A 64 -4.27 24.59 -14.43
C ASN A 64 -5.38 25.46 -13.82
N LEU A 65 -5.50 25.46 -12.49
CA LEU A 65 -6.44 26.33 -11.79
C LEU A 65 -6.15 27.82 -12.02
N LYS A 66 -4.88 28.25 -12.07
CA LYS A 66 -4.50 29.60 -12.44
C LYS A 66 -4.84 29.95 -13.89
N LYS A 67 -4.65 28.99 -14.80
CA LYS A 67 -5.00 29.14 -16.21
C LYS A 67 -6.52 29.25 -16.41
N ASP A 68 -7.28 28.39 -15.73
CA ASP A 68 -8.74 28.43 -15.75
C ASP A 68 -9.27 29.72 -15.10
N THR A 69 -8.65 30.17 -14.01
CA THR A 69 -8.96 31.45 -13.36
C THR A 69 -8.65 32.62 -14.28
N ALA A 70 -7.55 32.58 -15.03
CA ALA A 70 -7.21 33.60 -16.02
C ALA A 70 -8.19 33.59 -17.21
N SER A 71 -8.61 32.42 -17.68
CA SER A 71 -9.63 32.27 -18.73
C SER A 71 -10.98 32.79 -18.24
N LEU A 72 -11.43 32.39 -17.04
CA LEU A 72 -12.67 32.87 -16.43
C LEU A 72 -12.64 34.39 -16.23
N ASN A 73 -11.49 34.95 -15.79
CA ASN A 73 -11.35 36.40 -15.65
C ASN A 73 -11.45 37.12 -17.00
N ASN A 74 -10.95 36.51 -18.06
CA ASN A 74 -11.09 37.07 -19.39
C ASN A 74 -12.54 37.00 -19.92
N ASP A 75 -13.23 35.87 -19.63
CA ASP A 75 -14.64 35.71 -19.97
C ASP A 75 -15.55 36.64 -19.14
N ILE A 76 -15.26 36.79 -17.84
CA ILE A 76 -15.91 37.78 -17.00
C ILE A 76 -15.68 39.20 -17.54
N LYS A 77 -14.42 39.52 -17.95
CA LYS A 77 -14.08 40.81 -18.53
C LYS A 77 -14.81 41.11 -19.83
N ASN A 78 -14.99 40.07 -20.66
CA ASN A 78 -15.73 40.13 -21.90
C ASN A 78 -17.25 40.24 -21.69
N LEU A 79 -17.77 39.56 -20.66
CA LEU A 79 -19.18 39.70 -20.26
C LEU A 79 -19.50 41.11 -19.75
N VAL A 80 -18.63 41.67 -18.92
CA VAL A 80 -18.76 43.04 -18.41
C VAL A 80 -18.78 44.03 -19.56
N LYS A 81 -17.85 43.90 -20.56
CA LYS A 81 -17.86 44.80 -21.73
C LYS A 81 -19.12 44.67 -22.58
N LYS A 82 -19.68 43.45 -22.71
CA LYS A 82 -20.96 43.25 -23.40
C LYS A 82 -22.13 43.85 -22.65
N TYR A 83 -22.09 43.76 -21.32
CA TYR A 83 -23.11 44.40 -20.47
C TYR A 83 -23.05 45.91 -20.52
N ASP A 84 -21.82 46.50 -20.44
CA ASP A 84 -21.63 47.95 -20.57
C ASP A 84 -22.11 48.47 -21.95
N HIS A 85 -21.92 47.69 -23.00
CA HIS A 85 -22.42 48.05 -24.32
C HIS A 85 -23.95 47.92 -24.43
N LEU A 86 -24.55 46.94 -23.75
CA LEU A 86 -26.02 46.78 -23.75
C LEU A 86 -26.71 47.76 -22.82
N THR A 87 -26.05 48.22 -21.74
CA THR A 87 -26.61 49.22 -20.80
C THR A 87 -26.64 50.62 -21.36
N ASN A 88 -25.76 50.94 -22.32
CA ASN A 88 -25.80 52.22 -23.01
C ASN A 88 -27.01 52.40 -23.91
N ASP A 89 -27.70 51.28 -24.25
CA ASP A 89 -28.79 51.36 -25.23
C ASP A 89 -30.21 51.35 -24.66
N LYS A 90 -30.49 50.90 -23.49
CA LYS A 90 -31.87 50.98 -22.91
C LYS A 90 -31.94 50.51 -21.44
N LEU A 91 -32.52 51.35 -20.60
CA LEU A 91 -33.06 51.09 -19.26
C LEU A 91 -32.22 51.56 -18.06
N SER A 92 -32.95 51.99 -17.04
CA SER A 92 -32.43 52.64 -15.83
C SER A 92 -31.24 51.86 -15.23
N GLN A 93 -30.09 52.52 -15.20
CA GLN A 93 -28.77 51.96 -14.76
C GLN A 93 -28.80 51.31 -13.36
N SER A 94 -29.74 51.71 -12.51
CA SER A 94 -29.79 51.28 -11.11
C SER A 94 -30.33 49.86 -10.93
N GLU A 95 -31.33 49.41 -11.69
CA GLU A 95 -31.94 48.09 -11.49
C GLU A 95 -31.10 46.98 -12.06
N GLN A 96 -30.42 47.20 -13.18
CA GLN A 96 -29.55 46.20 -13.79
C GLN A 96 -28.26 45.98 -13.01
N PHE A 97 -27.74 47.08 -12.42
CA PHE A 97 -26.55 47.01 -11.59
C PHE A 97 -26.80 46.24 -10.26
N SER A 98 -27.97 46.50 -9.65
CA SER A 98 -28.37 45.79 -8.41
C SER A 98 -28.61 44.30 -8.66
N ALA A 99 -29.21 43.93 -9.82
CA ALA A 99 -29.41 42.53 -10.19
C ALA A 99 -28.09 41.80 -10.46
N ALA A 100 -27.12 42.47 -11.13
CA ALA A 100 -25.80 41.93 -11.40
C ALA A 100 -24.96 41.74 -10.12
N LEU A 101 -25.04 42.71 -9.21
CA LEU A 101 -24.39 42.61 -7.88
C LEU A 101 -24.98 41.46 -7.05
N LYS A 102 -26.31 41.35 -7.04
CA LYS A 102 -26.99 40.23 -6.34
C LYS A 102 -26.57 38.88 -6.90
N LYS A 103 -26.60 38.74 -8.24
CA LYS A 103 -26.15 37.49 -8.91
C LYS A 103 -24.71 37.16 -8.58
N LYS A 104 -23.80 38.13 -8.58
CA LYS A 104 -22.39 37.91 -8.25
C LYS A 104 -22.16 37.59 -6.77
N SER A 105 -22.96 38.23 -5.86
CA SER A 105 -22.97 37.89 -4.45
C SER A 105 -23.44 36.45 -4.21
N ASP A 106 -24.48 36.00 -4.94
CA ASP A 106 -25.00 34.64 -4.83
C ASP A 106 -24.00 33.63 -5.41
N GLU A 107 -23.32 33.95 -6.54
CA GLU A 107 -22.24 33.10 -7.10
C GLU A 107 -21.03 32.97 -6.17
N LEU A 108 -20.63 34.09 -5.55
CA LEU A 108 -19.54 34.08 -4.55
C LEU A 108 -19.90 33.26 -3.31
N LYS A 109 -21.15 33.39 -2.85
CA LYS A 109 -21.67 32.61 -1.73
C LYS A 109 -21.66 31.11 -2.07
N LEU A 110 -22.16 30.71 -3.24
CA LEU A 110 -22.12 29.33 -3.73
C LEU A 110 -20.70 28.78 -3.81
N LYS A 111 -19.75 29.58 -4.34
CA LYS A 111 -18.35 29.15 -4.40
C LYS A 111 -17.70 29.07 -3.02
N SER A 112 -18.07 29.96 -2.11
CA SER A 112 -17.60 29.91 -0.72
C SER A 112 -18.11 28.64 -0.02
N ASP A 113 -19.38 28.30 -0.19
CA ASP A 113 -19.99 27.10 0.39
C ASP A 113 -19.39 25.82 -0.22
N GLU A 114 -19.08 25.83 -1.52
CA GLU A 114 -18.38 24.73 -2.20
C GLU A 114 -16.94 24.56 -1.69
N LEU A 115 -16.23 25.64 -1.45
CA LEU A 115 -14.88 25.61 -0.87
C LEU A 115 -14.89 25.03 0.55
N ILE A 116 -15.82 25.47 1.39
CA ILE A 116 -15.97 24.96 2.76
C ILE A 116 -16.25 23.43 2.75
N THR A 117 -17.13 22.99 1.84
CA THR A 117 -17.44 21.55 1.72
C THR A 117 -16.24 20.74 1.22
N LYS A 118 -15.46 21.29 0.28
CA LYS A 118 -14.23 20.65 -0.22
C LYS A 118 -13.14 20.61 0.85
N GLU A 119 -13.00 21.68 1.62
CA GLU A 119 -12.03 21.76 2.73
C GLU A 119 -12.34 20.71 3.81
N LYS A 120 -13.61 20.58 4.19
CA LYS A 120 -14.06 19.55 5.12
C LYS A 120 -13.78 18.14 4.57
N LEU A 121 -14.10 17.88 3.31
CA LEU A 121 -13.82 16.60 2.66
C LEU A 121 -12.31 16.29 2.63
N LEU A 122 -11.46 17.29 2.42
CA LEU A 122 -10.01 17.12 2.46
C LEU A 122 -9.53 16.76 3.87
N GLN A 123 -10.03 17.45 4.90
CA GLN A 123 -9.73 17.12 6.29
C GLN A 123 -10.14 15.69 6.66
N ASP A 124 -11.34 15.26 6.27
CA ASP A 124 -11.83 13.91 6.53
C ASP A 124 -10.93 12.86 5.84
N ARG A 125 -10.50 13.13 4.59
CA ARG A 125 -9.57 12.26 3.85
C ARG A 125 -8.17 12.23 4.46
N GLU A 126 -7.66 13.35 4.92
CA GLU A 126 -6.35 13.42 5.60
C GLU A 126 -6.37 12.64 6.90
N PHE A 127 -7.46 12.73 7.65
CA PHE A 127 -7.65 11.97 8.88
C PHE A 127 -7.69 10.46 8.59
N ALA A 128 -8.52 10.04 7.62
CA ALA A 128 -8.61 8.64 7.21
C ALA A 128 -7.26 8.09 6.69
N LEU A 129 -6.52 8.89 5.92
CA LEU A 129 -5.19 8.52 5.42
C LEU A 129 -4.18 8.35 6.56
N ASN A 130 -4.23 9.21 7.56
CA ASN A 130 -3.33 9.12 8.71
C ASN A 130 -3.63 7.88 9.56
N ASP A 131 -4.90 7.55 9.75
CA ASP A 131 -5.28 6.35 10.48
C ASP A 131 -4.91 5.08 9.70
N LEU A 132 -5.10 5.07 8.38
CA LEU A 132 -4.63 3.98 7.52
C LEU A 132 -3.11 3.79 7.63
N LYS A 133 -2.32 4.87 7.62
CA LYS A 133 -0.87 4.81 7.82
C LYS A 133 -0.49 4.18 9.16
N LYS A 134 -1.20 4.52 10.24
CA LYS A 134 -0.96 3.92 11.57
C LYS A 134 -1.24 2.42 11.57
N VAL A 135 -2.33 1.99 10.92
CA VAL A 135 -2.70 0.57 10.82
C VAL A 135 -1.66 -0.21 10.03
N VAL A 136 -1.22 0.31 8.87
CA VAL A 136 -0.16 -0.32 8.06
C VAL A 136 1.15 -0.43 8.84
N ALA A 137 1.58 0.64 9.52
CA ALA A 137 2.81 0.63 10.33
C ALA A 137 2.73 -0.39 11.48
N ARG A 138 1.56 -0.53 12.12
CA ARG A 138 1.33 -1.55 13.15
C ARG A 138 1.40 -2.96 12.57
N GLN A 139 0.77 -3.19 11.41
CA GLN A 139 0.82 -4.48 10.71
C GLN A 139 2.27 -4.86 10.37
N ASP A 140 3.04 -3.94 9.81
CA ASP A 140 4.45 -4.17 9.48
C ASP A 140 5.27 -4.49 10.73
N SER A 141 5.03 -3.80 11.84
CA SER A 141 5.69 -4.06 13.11
C SER A 141 5.38 -5.47 13.65
N ILE A 142 4.11 -5.89 13.61
CA ILE A 142 3.69 -7.25 14.04
C ILE A 142 4.34 -8.30 13.14
N THR A 143 4.30 -8.11 11.82
CA THR A 143 4.85 -9.03 10.83
C THR A 143 6.37 -9.20 11.01
N ASN A 144 7.10 -8.11 11.19
CA ASN A 144 8.55 -8.14 11.40
C ASN A 144 8.92 -8.81 12.74
N ARG A 145 8.19 -8.51 13.80
CA ARG A 145 8.39 -9.16 15.11
C ARG A 145 8.13 -10.65 15.03
N LEU A 146 7.03 -11.06 14.37
CA LEU A 146 6.67 -12.46 14.20
C LEU A 146 7.72 -13.21 13.37
N ASN A 147 8.16 -12.62 12.27
CA ASN A 147 9.22 -13.20 11.44
C ASN A 147 10.50 -13.44 12.24
N LYS A 148 10.92 -12.47 13.05
CA LYS A 148 12.11 -12.63 13.91
C LYS A 148 11.94 -13.76 14.92
N ILE A 149 10.80 -13.81 15.65
CA ILE A 149 10.52 -14.85 16.63
C ILE A 149 10.52 -16.24 15.98
N LEU A 150 9.90 -16.38 14.81
CA LEU A 150 9.85 -17.64 14.08
C LEU A 150 11.22 -18.04 13.55
N HIS A 151 11.96 -17.10 12.99
CA HIS A 151 13.33 -17.37 12.54
C HIS A 151 14.20 -17.88 13.69
N ASP A 152 14.16 -17.22 14.85
CA ASP A 152 14.95 -17.59 16.02
C ASP A 152 14.50 -18.96 16.59
N ALA A 153 13.18 -19.22 16.65
CA ALA A 153 12.64 -20.49 17.15
C ALA A 153 12.94 -21.69 16.24
N LEU A 154 13.07 -21.46 14.94
CA LEU A 154 13.25 -22.49 13.91
C LEU A 154 14.70 -22.65 13.44
N LEU A 155 15.67 -21.99 14.06
CA LEU A 155 17.10 -22.09 13.75
C LEU A 155 17.67 -23.53 13.80
N GLY A 156 17.01 -24.45 14.50
CA GLY A 156 17.44 -25.86 14.60
C GLY A 156 17.15 -26.70 13.35
N PHE A 157 16.35 -26.19 12.39
CA PHE A 157 16.01 -26.89 11.16
C PHE A 157 16.91 -26.45 10.01
N LYS A 158 17.17 -27.33 9.06
CA LYS A 158 17.96 -27.01 7.89
C LYS A 158 17.19 -26.08 6.95
N SER A 159 17.88 -25.17 6.28
CA SER A 159 17.28 -24.18 5.38
C SER A 159 16.62 -24.76 4.14
N ASP A 160 16.98 -25.99 3.74
CA ASP A 160 16.34 -26.76 2.67
C ASP A 160 15.09 -27.51 3.15
N GLU A 161 14.94 -27.72 4.47
CA GLU A 161 13.78 -28.36 5.08
C GLU A 161 12.72 -27.35 5.50
N LEU A 162 13.14 -26.16 6.02
CA LEU A 162 12.25 -25.13 6.52
C LEU A 162 12.81 -23.73 6.27
N SER A 163 11.98 -22.83 5.76
CA SER A 163 12.33 -21.41 5.58
C SER A 163 11.23 -20.50 6.09
N VAL A 164 11.61 -19.29 6.54
CA VAL A 164 10.69 -18.23 6.99
C VAL A 164 10.96 -16.98 6.18
N GLU A 165 9.93 -16.44 5.53
CA GLU A 165 10.03 -15.28 4.64
C GLU A 165 8.86 -14.32 4.87
N ILE A 166 9.10 -13.01 4.71
CA ILE A 166 8.02 -12.00 4.65
C ILE A 166 7.68 -11.73 3.19
N LYS A 167 6.40 -11.85 2.86
CA LYS A 167 5.88 -11.54 1.53
C LYS A 167 4.50 -10.91 1.63
N ASN A 168 4.30 -9.75 1.00
CA ASN A 168 3.01 -9.05 0.96
C ASN A 168 2.40 -8.79 2.37
N GLY A 169 3.23 -8.40 3.35
CA GLY A 169 2.77 -8.12 4.71
C GLY A 169 2.35 -9.34 5.52
N LYS A 170 2.71 -10.55 5.08
CA LYS A 170 2.46 -11.83 5.75
C LYS A 170 3.76 -12.59 5.97
N VAL A 171 3.79 -13.44 6.99
CA VAL A 171 4.92 -14.35 7.22
C VAL A 171 4.60 -15.72 6.64
N TYR A 172 5.48 -16.21 5.79
CA TYR A 172 5.40 -17.52 5.16
C TYR A 172 6.40 -18.45 5.83
N VAL A 173 5.92 -19.51 6.46
CA VAL A 173 6.73 -20.61 6.96
C VAL A 173 6.59 -21.76 5.96
N SER A 174 7.61 -21.95 5.12
CA SER A 174 7.62 -22.99 4.10
C SER A 174 8.36 -24.22 4.64
N MET A 175 7.68 -25.36 4.65
CA MET A 175 8.21 -26.64 5.10
C MET A 175 8.24 -27.63 3.93
N SER A 176 9.37 -28.28 3.71
CA SER A 176 9.49 -29.28 2.64
C SER A 176 8.63 -30.51 2.94
N ASP A 177 8.15 -31.13 1.88
CA ASP A 177 7.40 -32.39 1.95
C ASP A 177 8.18 -33.50 2.68
N LYS A 178 9.48 -33.58 2.44
CA LYS A 178 10.39 -34.53 3.05
C LYS A 178 10.48 -34.37 4.59
N LEU A 179 10.34 -33.14 5.11
CA LEU A 179 10.32 -32.90 6.54
C LEU A 179 9.00 -33.36 7.16
N LEU A 180 7.90 -33.15 6.45
CA LEU A 180 6.55 -33.30 6.99
C LEU A 180 5.95 -34.67 6.76
N PHE A 181 6.13 -35.29 5.58
CA PHE A 181 5.33 -36.43 5.15
C PHE A 181 6.16 -37.53 4.49
N LYS A 182 5.66 -38.78 4.56
CA LYS A 182 6.08 -39.84 3.66
C LYS A 182 5.58 -39.59 2.24
N SER A 183 6.30 -40.11 1.26
CA SER A 183 5.90 -39.97 -0.15
C SER A 183 4.48 -40.48 -0.36
N GLY A 184 3.65 -39.69 -1.04
CA GLY A 184 2.25 -40.02 -1.33
C GLY A 184 1.33 -40.12 -0.12
N SER A 185 1.74 -39.62 1.06
CA SER A 185 0.98 -39.70 2.30
C SER A 185 0.69 -38.29 2.83
N ALA A 186 -0.38 -38.14 3.64
CA ALA A 186 -0.68 -36.97 4.46
C ALA A 186 -0.44 -37.27 5.97
N ALA A 187 0.09 -38.42 6.33
CA ALA A 187 0.51 -38.71 7.69
C ALA A 187 1.82 -38.00 8.02
N ILE A 188 1.85 -37.25 9.13
CA ILE A 188 2.99 -36.41 9.49
C ILE A 188 4.04 -37.23 10.21
N GLU A 189 5.30 -37.05 9.81
CA GLU A 189 6.48 -37.69 10.39
C GLU A 189 6.88 -37.02 11.71
N THR A 190 7.63 -37.75 12.56
CA THR A 190 8.06 -37.23 13.89
C THR A 190 8.77 -35.88 13.81
N LYS A 191 9.69 -35.70 12.84
CA LYS A 191 10.36 -34.39 12.64
C LYS A 191 9.40 -33.29 12.24
N GLY A 192 8.39 -33.62 11.45
CA GLY A 192 7.32 -32.68 11.09
C GLY A 192 6.51 -32.25 12.32
N ILE A 193 6.20 -33.20 13.19
CA ILE A 193 5.50 -32.92 14.47
C ILE A 193 6.34 -31.97 15.35
N GLU A 194 7.66 -32.18 15.42
CA GLU A 194 8.56 -31.29 16.18
C GLU A 194 8.55 -29.86 15.61
N ALA A 195 8.61 -29.71 14.30
CA ALA A 195 8.55 -28.39 13.66
C ALA A 195 7.19 -27.70 13.90
N ILE A 196 6.08 -28.45 13.78
CA ILE A 196 4.72 -27.95 14.05
C ILE A 196 4.57 -27.55 15.51
N LYS A 197 5.15 -28.29 16.45
CA LYS A 197 5.14 -27.97 17.88
C LYS A 197 5.79 -26.61 18.16
N VAL A 198 7.00 -26.40 17.64
CA VAL A 198 7.72 -25.11 17.79
C VAL A 198 6.89 -23.96 17.22
N LEU A 199 6.27 -24.15 16.06
CA LEU A 199 5.38 -23.18 15.45
C LEU A 199 4.14 -22.93 16.35
N ALA A 200 3.51 -23.98 16.85
CA ALA A 200 2.33 -23.88 17.72
C ALA A 200 2.61 -23.10 18.99
N ASP A 201 3.79 -23.29 19.62
CA ASP A 201 4.22 -22.52 20.79
C ASP A 201 4.30 -21.01 20.52
N VAL A 202 4.74 -20.62 19.31
CA VAL A 202 4.75 -19.21 18.88
C VAL A 202 3.33 -18.72 18.62
N LEU A 203 2.49 -19.51 17.95
CA LEU A 203 1.11 -19.15 17.59
C LEU A 203 0.19 -19.01 18.81
N ASN A 204 0.41 -19.80 19.86
CA ASN A 204 -0.30 -19.70 21.13
C ASN A 204 0.02 -18.41 21.91
N LYS A 205 1.23 -17.88 21.73
CA LYS A 205 1.63 -16.58 22.31
C LYS A 205 1.16 -15.38 21.51
N ASN A 206 0.65 -15.59 20.28
CA ASN A 206 0.23 -14.54 19.35
C ASN A 206 -1.18 -14.87 18.80
N ASN A 207 -2.22 -14.57 19.59
CA ASN A 207 -3.61 -14.95 19.29
C ASN A 207 -4.28 -14.06 18.22
N ASP A 208 -3.69 -12.95 17.88
CA ASP A 208 -4.14 -11.94 16.91
C ASP A 208 -3.70 -12.24 15.46
N ILE A 209 -3.35 -13.50 15.17
CA ILE A 209 -2.86 -13.95 13.88
C ILE A 209 -3.80 -15.00 13.29
N ASP A 210 -4.21 -14.82 12.05
CA ASP A 210 -4.89 -15.82 11.24
C ASP A 210 -3.88 -16.72 10.53
N ILE A 211 -4.20 -17.99 10.42
CA ILE A 211 -3.30 -19.05 9.97
C ILE A 211 -3.92 -19.75 8.78
N LEU A 212 -3.29 -19.63 7.62
CA LEU A 212 -3.66 -20.37 6.42
C LEU A 212 -2.58 -21.43 6.13
N VAL A 213 -2.97 -22.68 6.09
CA VAL A 213 -2.10 -23.81 5.75
C VAL A 213 -2.37 -24.19 4.29
N GLU A 214 -1.38 -24.01 3.42
CA GLU A 214 -1.47 -24.35 1.99
C GLU A 214 -0.56 -25.52 1.64
N GLY A 215 -1.15 -26.61 1.14
CA GLY A 215 -0.42 -27.74 0.58
C GLY A 215 -0.11 -27.54 -0.91
N HIS A 216 1.11 -27.88 -1.33
CA HIS A 216 1.57 -27.84 -2.72
C HIS A 216 2.21 -29.17 -3.11
N THR A 217 2.04 -29.56 -4.37
CA THR A 217 2.69 -30.74 -4.97
C THR A 217 3.60 -30.30 -6.12
N ASP A 218 4.38 -31.24 -6.62
CA ASP A 218 4.96 -31.11 -7.95
C ASP A 218 3.94 -31.53 -9.04
N ALA A 219 4.35 -31.46 -10.30
CA ALA A 219 3.48 -31.81 -11.44
C ALA A 219 3.44 -33.33 -11.73
N ILE A 220 4.03 -34.19 -10.89
CA ILE A 220 3.87 -35.63 -11.04
C ILE A 220 2.48 -36.02 -10.53
N PRO A 221 1.60 -36.57 -11.39
CA PRO A 221 0.27 -36.95 -10.97
C PRO A 221 0.30 -38.06 -9.91
N ILE A 222 -0.48 -37.86 -8.83
CA ILE A 222 -0.77 -38.92 -7.88
C ILE A 222 -2.14 -39.52 -8.18
N LYS A 223 -2.25 -40.82 -8.06
CA LYS A 223 -3.51 -41.55 -8.12
C LYS A 223 -3.43 -42.77 -7.20
N THR A 224 -4.12 -42.72 -6.09
CA THR A 224 -4.20 -43.78 -5.08
C THR A 224 -5.65 -44.05 -4.71
N ALA A 225 -5.89 -45.03 -3.86
CA ALA A 225 -7.22 -45.28 -3.31
C ALA A 225 -7.72 -44.13 -2.43
N GLN A 226 -6.81 -43.33 -1.85
CA GLN A 226 -7.14 -42.22 -0.94
C GLN A 226 -7.17 -40.87 -1.64
N TYR A 227 -6.37 -40.65 -2.71
CA TYR A 227 -6.22 -39.40 -3.40
C TYR A 227 -6.44 -39.57 -4.90
N HIS A 228 -7.40 -38.86 -5.46
CA HIS A 228 -7.69 -38.91 -6.88
C HIS A 228 -6.63 -38.19 -7.71
N ASP A 229 -6.10 -37.09 -7.18
CA ASP A 229 -5.17 -36.21 -7.85
C ASP A 229 -4.33 -35.40 -6.85
N ASN A 230 -3.53 -34.49 -7.37
CA ASN A 230 -2.70 -33.58 -6.60
C ASN A 230 -3.49 -32.56 -5.75
N TRP A 231 -4.75 -32.26 -6.12
CA TRP A 231 -5.63 -31.43 -5.29
C TRP A 231 -5.97 -32.13 -4.00
N ASP A 232 -6.43 -33.39 -4.09
CA ASP A 232 -6.80 -34.21 -2.93
C ASP A 232 -5.63 -34.36 -1.96
N LEU A 233 -4.43 -34.71 -2.48
CA LEU A 233 -3.24 -34.89 -1.65
C LEU A 233 -2.83 -33.59 -0.96
N SER A 234 -2.77 -32.49 -1.70
CA SER A 234 -2.35 -31.21 -1.14
C SER A 234 -3.30 -30.70 -0.08
N ALA A 235 -4.62 -30.83 -0.30
CA ALA A 235 -5.64 -30.47 0.68
C ALA A 235 -5.60 -31.37 1.93
N ALA A 236 -5.46 -32.69 1.74
CA ALA A 236 -5.35 -33.64 2.85
C ALA A 236 -4.15 -33.35 3.75
N ARG A 237 -3.01 -32.98 3.17
CA ARG A 237 -1.80 -32.59 3.90
C ARG A 237 -2.01 -31.32 4.73
N ALA A 238 -2.63 -30.30 4.15
CA ALA A 238 -2.98 -29.09 4.86
C ALA A 238 -3.94 -29.38 6.04
N ILE A 239 -4.96 -30.23 5.82
CA ILE A 239 -5.91 -30.64 6.85
C ILE A 239 -5.22 -31.42 7.98
N SER A 240 -4.25 -32.29 7.68
CA SER A 240 -3.52 -33.04 8.71
C SER A 240 -2.76 -32.11 9.67
N ILE A 241 -2.14 -31.05 9.13
CA ILE A 241 -1.46 -30.05 9.96
C ILE A 241 -2.47 -29.25 10.79
N VAL A 242 -3.59 -28.81 10.21
CA VAL A 242 -4.65 -28.09 10.93
C VAL A 242 -5.17 -28.93 12.08
N ARG A 243 -5.39 -30.24 11.88
CA ARG A 243 -5.83 -31.15 12.96
C ARG A 243 -4.82 -31.22 14.09
N ILE A 244 -3.55 -31.38 13.82
CA ILE A 244 -2.52 -31.41 14.86
C ILE A 244 -2.49 -30.08 15.62
N LEU A 245 -2.57 -28.94 14.91
CA LEU A 245 -2.61 -27.63 15.54
C LEU A 245 -3.83 -27.44 16.46
N THR A 246 -5.00 -28.00 16.06
CA THR A 246 -6.21 -27.95 16.89
C THR A 246 -6.22 -28.95 18.00
N ASP A 247 -5.97 -30.22 17.70
CA ASP A 247 -6.26 -31.32 18.60
C ASP A 247 -5.15 -31.54 19.63
N GLU A 248 -3.88 -31.32 19.24
CA GLU A 248 -2.74 -31.52 20.12
C GLU A 248 -2.22 -30.21 20.75
N TYR A 249 -2.30 -29.09 20.02
CA TYR A 249 -1.74 -27.81 20.49
C TYR A 249 -2.77 -26.74 20.82
N ASN A 250 -4.08 -27.09 20.80
CA ASN A 250 -5.18 -26.22 21.21
C ASN A 250 -5.23 -24.85 20.51
N ILE A 251 -4.77 -24.77 19.24
CA ILE A 251 -4.95 -23.57 18.42
C ILE A 251 -6.44 -23.45 18.09
N THR A 252 -7.01 -22.27 18.36
CA THR A 252 -8.43 -22.01 18.13
C THR A 252 -8.82 -22.24 16.65
N PRO A 253 -9.79 -23.13 16.36
CA PRO A 253 -10.16 -23.50 14.97
C PRO A 253 -10.58 -22.32 14.09
N THR A 254 -11.19 -21.27 14.67
CA THR A 254 -11.60 -20.07 13.93
C THR A 254 -10.43 -19.26 13.33
N ARG A 255 -9.21 -19.52 13.79
CA ARG A 255 -7.98 -18.92 13.26
C ARG A 255 -7.38 -19.70 12.09
N LEU A 256 -7.82 -20.92 11.87
CA LEU A 256 -7.20 -21.89 10.97
C LEU A 256 -8.00 -22.06 9.68
N THR A 257 -7.30 -22.05 8.56
CA THR A 257 -7.85 -22.42 7.25
C THR A 257 -6.89 -23.39 6.58
N ALA A 258 -7.43 -24.50 6.03
CA ALA A 258 -6.68 -25.43 5.21
C ALA A 258 -6.99 -25.19 3.73
N SER A 259 -5.96 -25.22 2.87
CA SER A 259 -6.09 -25.05 1.42
C SER A 259 -5.16 -26.02 0.67
N GLY A 260 -5.64 -26.59 -0.42
CA GLY A 260 -4.82 -27.31 -1.37
C GLY A 260 -4.57 -26.46 -2.60
N LYS A 261 -3.35 -26.46 -3.14
CA LYS A 261 -2.98 -25.76 -4.39
C LYS A 261 -2.60 -26.74 -5.50
N GLY A 262 -2.47 -28.02 -5.17
CA GLY A 262 -1.98 -29.01 -6.13
C GLY A 262 -0.63 -28.59 -6.71
N GLU A 263 -0.46 -28.78 -8.01
CA GLU A 263 0.73 -28.45 -8.80
C GLU A 263 0.71 -27.05 -9.40
N PHE A 264 -0.38 -26.27 -9.20
CA PHE A 264 -0.68 -25.04 -9.94
C PHE A 264 -0.01 -23.77 -9.39
N SER A 265 0.79 -23.92 -8.32
CA SER A 265 1.56 -22.80 -7.75
C SER A 265 3.02 -23.22 -7.53
N PRO A 266 3.77 -23.50 -8.62
CA PRO A 266 5.14 -23.97 -8.51
C PRO A 266 6.07 -22.83 -8.04
N LYS A 267 7.01 -23.15 -7.13
CA LYS A 267 8.10 -22.26 -6.69
C LYS A 267 9.32 -22.35 -7.61
N ALA A 268 9.49 -23.51 -8.25
CA ALA A 268 10.59 -23.81 -9.15
C ALA A 268 10.10 -24.64 -10.36
N THR A 269 11.00 -24.87 -11.35
CA THR A 269 10.66 -25.69 -12.51
C THR A 269 10.36 -27.14 -12.12
N ASN A 270 9.32 -27.73 -12.72
CA ASN A 270 9.02 -29.16 -12.55
C ASN A 270 9.92 -30.08 -13.42
N ALA A 271 10.75 -29.51 -14.28
CA ALA A 271 11.62 -30.30 -15.17
C ALA A 271 12.73 -31.05 -14.41
N THR A 272 13.26 -30.44 -13.33
CA THR A 272 14.35 -31.02 -12.54
C THR A 272 13.85 -31.66 -11.25
N PRO A 273 14.53 -32.71 -10.75
CA PRO A 273 14.19 -33.32 -9.45
C PRO A 273 14.24 -32.31 -8.28
N GLU A 274 15.22 -31.40 -8.29
CA GLU A 274 15.42 -30.37 -7.26
C GLU A 274 14.26 -29.34 -7.30
N GLY A 275 13.86 -28.94 -8.49
CA GLY A 275 12.71 -28.04 -8.66
C GLY A 275 11.41 -28.70 -8.20
N ARG A 276 11.17 -29.94 -8.53
CA ARG A 276 10.03 -30.72 -8.01
C ARG A 276 10.07 -30.86 -6.50
N ALA A 277 11.24 -31.09 -5.90
CA ALA A 277 11.40 -31.17 -4.45
C ALA A 277 11.03 -29.82 -3.79
N SER A 278 11.40 -28.69 -4.39
CA SER A 278 11.03 -27.34 -3.93
C SER A 278 9.53 -27.05 -4.08
N ASN A 279 8.88 -27.64 -5.09
CA ASN A 279 7.44 -27.50 -5.32
C ASN A 279 6.61 -28.30 -4.30
N ARG A 280 7.09 -29.50 -3.91
CA ARG A 280 6.47 -30.31 -2.85
C ARG A 280 6.75 -29.70 -1.49
N ARG A 281 5.85 -28.84 -1.03
CA ARG A 281 5.97 -28.11 0.23
C ARG A 281 4.60 -27.87 0.86
N THR A 282 4.61 -27.50 2.11
CA THR A 282 3.46 -26.88 2.77
C THR A 282 3.88 -25.50 3.26
N GLU A 283 3.09 -24.50 2.93
CA GLU A 283 3.27 -23.13 3.39
C GLU A 283 2.25 -22.82 4.50
N ILE A 284 2.76 -22.38 5.65
CA ILE A 284 1.92 -21.86 6.73
C ILE A 284 2.04 -20.36 6.68
N ILE A 285 0.94 -19.72 6.27
CA ILE A 285 0.86 -18.28 5.99
C ILE A 285 0.19 -17.61 7.18
N LEU A 286 0.93 -16.74 7.83
CA LEU A 286 0.53 -16.06 9.05
C LEU A 286 0.19 -14.61 8.71
N SER A 287 -1.04 -14.23 8.99
CA SER A 287 -1.57 -12.90 8.68
C SER A 287 -2.05 -12.24 9.96
N PRO A 288 -1.59 -11.03 10.31
CA PRO A 288 -2.23 -10.26 11.37
C PRO A 288 -3.71 -10.05 11.07
N LYS A 289 -4.56 -10.15 12.09
CA LYS A 289 -6.00 -9.87 11.95
C LYS A 289 -6.21 -8.41 11.59
N LEU A 290 -7.01 -8.18 10.55
CA LEU A 290 -7.34 -6.85 10.04
C LEU A 290 -8.66 -6.30 10.62
N ASP A 291 -9.09 -6.79 11.77
CA ASP A 291 -10.37 -6.41 12.39
C ASP A 291 -10.48 -4.90 12.66
N GLU A 292 -9.36 -4.26 13.03
CA GLU A 292 -9.30 -2.80 13.22
C GLU A 292 -9.46 -2.05 11.89
N LEU A 293 -8.83 -2.53 10.82
CA LEU A 293 -8.96 -1.96 9.48
C LEU A 293 -10.41 -2.07 8.97
N MET A 294 -11.03 -3.22 9.17
CA MET A 294 -12.42 -3.45 8.78
C MET A 294 -13.41 -2.59 9.59
N LYS A 295 -13.08 -2.25 10.84
CA LYS A 295 -13.87 -1.30 11.64
C LYS A 295 -13.76 0.12 11.10
N LEU A 296 -12.56 0.58 10.75
CA LEU A 296 -12.33 1.90 10.17
C LEU A 296 -13.02 2.08 8.81
N LEU A 297 -13.04 1.03 7.98
CA LEU A 297 -13.73 1.04 6.68
C LEU A 297 -15.27 1.01 6.80
N LYS A 298 -15.81 0.55 7.93
CA LYS A 298 -17.27 0.49 8.17
C LYS A 298 -17.83 1.76 8.79
N THR A 299 -16.99 2.63 9.34
CA THR A 299 -17.40 3.87 10.02
C THR A 299 -17.44 5.08 9.05
N ASN A 300 -17.08 4.90 7.80
CA ASN A 300 -17.21 5.84 6.69
C ASN A 300 -18.27 5.36 5.68
#